data_ec7df6d4f160a934af82096ff5afb248
#
_entry.id   ec7df6d4f160a934af82096ff5afb248
#
_cell.length_a   1.000
_cell.length_b   1.000
_cell.length_c   1.000
_cell.angle_alpha   90.00
_cell.angle_beta   90.00
_cell.angle_gamma   90.00
#
_symmetry.space_group_name_H-M   'P 1'
#
loop_
_entity.id
_entity.type
_entity.pdbx_description
1 polymer ?
#
loop_
_entity_poly.entity_id
_entity_poly.type
_entity_poly.pdbx_seq_one_letter_code
_entity_poly.pdbx_strand_id
1 'polypeptide(L)'
;MPYKETKVEKLYYSIGEVAEMFKVNTSLIRFWEKEFSIIKPHKNKKGNRLFTPKDIENFHLIFHLVKEKGMTLKGAQKKLKENREDTINNFEVVARLKEVRNLLVEIRDNLE
;
A
#
# COMPACT_ATOMS: atom_id res chain seq x y z
N MET A 1 18.97 -8.35 20.99
CA MET A 1 18.71 -8.14 20.26
C MET A 1 18.69 -7.73 19.64
N PRO A 2 18.79 -7.68 19.32
CA PRO A 2 18.62 -7.18 18.72
C PRO A 2 17.93 -6.92 17.87
N TYR A 3 17.80 -6.56 17.50
CA TYR A 3 17.26 -6.40 16.66
C TYR A 3 17.48 -6.15 15.72
N LYS A 4 17.47 -6.07 15.26
CA LYS A 4 17.51 -5.76 14.44
C LYS A 4 17.07 -5.50 13.55
N GLU A 5 16.84 -5.26 13.39
CA GLU A 5 16.75 -5.16 12.34
C GLU A 5 16.66 -4.19 11.55
N THR A 6 17.28 -3.88 11.24
CA THR A 6 17.45 -2.95 10.19
C THR A 6 16.75 -3.44 8.97
N LYS A 7 15.68 -2.80 8.70
CA LYS A 7 15.05 -3.02 7.46
C LYS A 7 15.87 -2.38 6.40
N VAL A 8 16.58 -3.17 5.68
CA VAL A 8 17.11 -2.72 4.41
C VAL A 8 15.88 -2.57 3.54
N GLU A 9 15.52 -1.35 3.21
CA GLU A 9 14.42 -1.13 2.31
C GLU A 9 14.80 -1.68 0.95
N LYS A 10 14.00 -2.61 0.46
CA LYS A 10 14.16 -3.09 -0.90
C LYS A 10 13.82 -1.97 -1.85
N LEU A 11 14.61 -1.82 -2.90
CA LEU A 11 14.32 -0.86 -3.96
C LEU A 11 13.19 -1.36 -4.86
N TYR A 12 13.06 -2.67 -4.99
CA TYR A 12 12.08 -3.26 -5.89
C TYR A 12 11.44 -4.49 -5.28
N TYR A 13 10.17 -4.68 -5.61
CA TYR A 13 9.37 -5.82 -5.16
C TYR A 13 8.81 -6.54 -6.38
N SER A 14 8.78 -7.86 -6.35
CA SER A 14 8.15 -8.65 -7.40
C SER A 14 6.63 -8.61 -7.23
N ILE A 15 5.91 -8.98 -8.29
CA ILE A 15 4.44 -9.03 -8.23
C ILE A 15 3.98 -10.04 -7.16
N GLY A 16 4.69 -11.15 -7.02
CA GLY A 16 4.37 -12.13 -5.98
C GLY A 16 4.52 -11.58 -4.59
N GLU A 17 5.58 -10.80 -4.35
CA GLU A 17 5.80 -10.15 -3.06
C GLU A 17 4.69 -9.13 -2.75
N VAL A 18 4.32 -8.32 -3.75
CA VAL A 18 3.25 -7.34 -3.58
C VAL A 18 1.92 -8.03 -3.28
N ALA A 19 1.60 -9.07 -4.02
CA ALA A 19 0.37 -9.83 -3.80
C ALA A 19 0.31 -10.41 -2.39
N GLU A 20 1.44 -10.91 -1.90
CA GLU A 20 1.52 -11.46 -0.56
C GLU A 20 1.35 -10.39 0.51
N MET A 21 1.95 -9.21 0.30
CA MET A 21 1.82 -8.08 1.22
C MET A 21 0.35 -7.67 1.42
N PHE A 22 -0.43 -7.72 0.36
CA PHE A 22 -1.84 -7.33 0.40
C PHE A 22 -2.78 -8.52 0.54
N LYS A 23 -2.23 -9.74 0.58
CA LYS A 23 -3.00 -10.99 0.72
C LYS A 23 -4.04 -11.13 -0.39
N VAL A 24 -3.62 -10.87 -1.60
CA VAL A 24 -4.47 -10.98 -2.80
C VAL A 24 -3.73 -11.76 -3.87
N ASN A 25 -4.45 -12.11 -4.93
CA ASN A 25 -3.86 -12.80 -6.07
C ASN A 25 -3.05 -11.86 -6.94
N THR A 26 -2.03 -12.38 -7.61
CA THR A 26 -1.23 -11.58 -8.54
C THR A 26 -2.08 -11.01 -9.67
N SER A 27 -3.14 -11.71 -10.07
CA SER A 27 -4.03 -11.22 -11.11
C SER A 27 -4.72 -9.92 -10.72
N LEU A 28 -5.04 -9.73 -9.43
CA LEU A 28 -5.62 -8.49 -8.96
C LEU A 28 -4.60 -7.34 -9.04
N ILE A 29 -3.35 -7.63 -8.70
CA ILE A 29 -2.28 -6.63 -8.80
C ILE A 29 -2.10 -6.19 -10.26
N ARG A 30 -2.09 -7.14 -11.19
CA ARG A 30 -2.00 -6.83 -12.62
C ARG A 30 -3.19 -6.02 -13.10
N PHE A 31 -4.37 -6.35 -12.62
CA PHE A 31 -5.60 -5.64 -12.97
C PHE A 31 -5.51 -4.18 -12.49
N TRP A 32 -5.10 -3.96 -11.24
CA TRP A 32 -4.97 -2.61 -10.71
C TRP A 32 -3.86 -1.82 -11.41
N GLU A 33 -2.78 -2.48 -11.77
CA GLU A 33 -1.72 -1.83 -12.54
C GLU A 33 -2.27 -1.28 -13.84
N LYS A 34 -3.13 -2.05 -14.48
CA LYS A 34 -3.74 -1.65 -15.75
C LYS A 34 -4.75 -0.53 -15.56
N GLU A 35 -5.54 -0.60 -14.50
CA GLU A 35 -6.64 0.34 -14.26
C GLU A 35 -6.19 1.67 -13.65
N PHE A 36 -5.11 1.66 -12.89
CA PHE A 36 -4.63 2.86 -12.19
C PHE A 36 -3.30 3.33 -12.77
N SER A 37 -3.32 4.48 -13.43
CA SER A 37 -2.13 5.03 -14.08
C SER A 37 -1.04 5.46 -13.10
N ILE A 38 -1.36 5.61 -11.82
CA ILE A 38 -0.37 5.96 -10.81
C ILE A 38 0.59 4.81 -10.50
N ILE A 39 0.23 3.60 -10.85
CA ILE A 39 1.09 2.43 -10.68
C ILE A 39 1.94 2.27 -11.93
N LYS A 40 3.25 2.47 -11.79
CA LYS A 40 4.17 2.43 -12.92
C LYS A 40 5.38 1.56 -12.59
N PRO A 41 5.22 0.24 -12.65
CA PRO A 41 6.34 -0.64 -12.35
C PRO A 41 7.39 -0.59 -13.45
N HIS A 42 8.62 -0.85 -13.08
CA HIS A 42 9.69 -1.06 -14.04
C HIS A 42 9.66 -2.51 -14.51
N LYS A 43 10.07 -2.74 -15.74
CA LYS A 43 10.25 -4.08 -16.25
C LYS A 43 11.74 -4.34 -16.43
N ASN A 44 12.21 -5.47 -15.91
CA ASN A 44 13.60 -5.84 -16.12
C ASN A 44 13.79 -6.45 -17.51
N LYS A 45 15.00 -6.83 -17.84
CA LYS A 45 15.32 -7.40 -19.15
C LYS A 45 14.56 -8.68 -19.46
N LYS A 46 14.13 -9.39 -18.41
CA LYS A 46 13.37 -10.63 -18.56
C LYS A 46 11.86 -10.38 -18.68
N GLY A 47 11.45 -9.12 -18.65
CA GLY A 47 10.04 -8.77 -18.74
C GLY A 47 9.27 -8.89 -17.44
N ASN A 48 9.95 -9.13 -16.33
CA ASN A 48 9.29 -9.20 -15.02
C ASN A 48 9.02 -7.80 -14.49
N ARG A 49 7.88 -7.65 -13.83
CA ARG A 49 7.51 -6.37 -13.21
C ARG A 49 8.26 -6.17 -11.91
N LEU A 50 8.78 -4.97 -11.72
CA LEU A 50 9.47 -4.56 -10.49
C LEU A 50 8.76 -3.34 -9.94
N PHE A 51 8.15 -3.50 -8.78
CA PHE A 51 7.38 -2.42 -8.13
C PHE A 51 8.26 -1.68 -7.15
N THR A 52 8.21 -0.35 -7.21
CA THR A 52 8.98 0.51 -6.31
C THR A 52 8.23 0.69 -4.98
N PRO A 53 8.91 1.17 -3.92
CA PRO A 53 8.20 1.51 -2.68
C PRO A 53 7.06 2.51 -2.90
N LYS A 54 7.22 3.43 -3.84
CA LYS A 54 6.17 4.39 -4.17
C LYS A 54 4.95 3.68 -4.77
N ASP A 55 5.18 2.67 -5.61
CA ASP A 55 4.08 1.86 -6.14
C ASP A 55 3.35 1.13 -5.02
N ILE A 56 4.09 0.66 -4.01
CA ILE A 56 3.49 0.00 -2.85
C ILE A 56 2.59 0.98 -2.09
N GLU A 57 3.04 2.20 -1.89
CA GLU A 57 2.22 3.24 -1.26
C GLU A 57 0.94 3.49 -2.06
N ASN A 58 1.07 3.57 -3.38
CA ASN A 58 -0.07 3.78 -4.26
C ASN A 58 -1.06 2.61 -4.18
N PHE A 59 -0.57 1.37 -4.07
CA PHE A 59 -1.44 0.23 -3.86
C PHE A 59 -2.18 0.32 -2.53
N HIS A 60 -1.52 0.80 -1.48
CA HIS A 60 -2.20 1.03 -0.19
C HIS A 60 -3.36 2.01 -0.34
N LEU A 61 -3.15 3.09 -1.10
CA LEU A 61 -4.20 4.07 -1.35
C LEU A 61 -5.36 3.44 -2.11
N ILE A 62 -5.06 2.67 -3.14
CA ILE A 62 -6.08 2.00 -3.93
C ILE A 62 -6.87 1.03 -3.07
N PHE A 63 -6.15 0.23 -2.29
CA PHE A 63 -6.76 -0.74 -1.39
C PHE A 63 -7.69 -0.05 -0.39
N HIS A 64 -7.22 1.08 0.16
CA HIS A 64 -8.01 1.87 1.09
C HIS A 64 -9.32 2.35 0.45
N LEU A 65 -9.24 2.90 -0.76
CA LEU A 65 -10.42 3.44 -1.43
C LEU A 65 -11.38 2.35 -1.88
N VAL A 66 -10.88 1.29 -2.45
CA VAL A 66 -11.71 0.24 -3.04
C VAL A 66 -12.23 -0.75 -2.00
N LYS A 67 -11.34 -1.23 -1.14
CA LYS A 67 -11.71 -2.28 -0.17
C LYS A 67 -12.23 -1.75 1.14
N GLU A 68 -11.62 -0.69 1.66
CA GLU A 68 -12.03 -0.15 2.96
C GLU A 68 -13.18 0.84 2.85
N LYS A 69 -13.15 1.71 1.84
CA LYS A 69 -14.23 2.67 1.63
C LYS A 69 -15.32 2.15 0.68
N GLY A 70 -15.07 1.03 0.01
CA GLY A 70 -16.04 0.45 -0.88
C GLY A 70 -16.32 1.23 -2.15
N MET A 71 -15.39 2.06 -2.59
CA MET A 71 -15.55 2.81 -3.83
C MET A 71 -15.49 1.91 -5.05
N THR A 72 -16.20 2.32 -6.12
CA THR A 72 -16.04 1.66 -7.40
C THR A 72 -14.66 1.99 -7.97
N LEU A 73 -14.21 1.19 -8.93
CA LEU A 73 -12.93 1.45 -9.58
C LEU A 73 -12.91 2.83 -10.23
N LYS A 74 -13.98 3.19 -10.91
CA LYS A 74 -14.08 4.50 -11.56
C LYS A 74 -14.05 5.62 -10.54
N GLY A 75 -14.76 5.45 -9.44
CA GLY A 75 -14.76 6.43 -8.35
C GLY A 75 -13.40 6.62 -7.75
N ALA A 76 -12.68 5.52 -7.50
CA ALA A 76 -11.34 5.56 -6.95
C ALA A 76 -10.37 6.22 -7.92
N GLN A 77 -10.45 5.87 -9.20
CA GLN A 77 -9.61 6.48 -10.24
C GLN A 77 -9.81 7.99 -10.29
N LYS A 78 -11.05 8.41 -10.27
CA LYS A 78 -11.41 9.82 -10.32
C LYS A 78 -10.89 10.56 -9.10
N LYS A 79 -11.10 10.00 -7.92
CA LYS A 79 -10.65 10.62 -6.68
C LYS A 79 -9.14 10.78 -6.63
N LEU A 80 -8.40 9.75 -7.03
CA LEU A 80 -6.95 9.81 -7.05
C LEU A 80 -6.44 10.81 -8.07
N LYS A 81 -7.14 10.97 -9.18
CA LYS A 81 -6.75 11.93 -10.22
C LYS A 81 -7.04 13.37 -9.82
N GLU A 82 -8.18 13.62 -9.20
CA GLU A 82 -8.64 14.97 -8.88
C GLU A 82 -8.18 15.46 -7.50
N ASN A 83 -8.21 14.59 -6.51
CA ASN A 83 -7.95 14.95 -5.12
C ASN A 83 -6.92 14.04 -4.47
N ARG A 84 -5.82 13.81 -5.16
CA ARG A 84 -4.79 12.90 -4.69
C ARG A 84 -4.22 13.28 -3.33
N GLU A 85 -3.94 14.58 -3.14
CA GLU A 85 -3.36 15.05 -1.89
C GLU A 85 -4.28 14.81 -0.69
N ASP A 86 -5.56 15.10 -0.86
CA ASP A 86 -6.54 14.87 0.20
C ASP A 86 -6.62 13.39 0.56
N THR A 87 -6.58 12.53 -0.46
CA THR A 87 -6.63 11.09 -0.25
C THR A 87 -5.42 10.61 0.54
N ILE A 88 -4.24 11.10 0.17
CA ILE A 88 -3.00 10.74 0.86
C ILE A 88 -3.04 11.24 2.30
N ASN A 89 -3.44 12.48 2.53
CA ASN A 89 -3.51 13.06 3.86
C ASN A 89 -4.48 12.30 4.76
N ASN A 90 -5.65 11.96 4.24
CA ASN A 90 -6.63 11.20 5.00
C ASN A 90 -6.12 9.81 5.35
N PHE A 91 -5.46 9.16 4.40
CA PHE A 91 -4.89 7.84 4.63
C PHE A 91 -3.80 7.88 5.71
N GLU A 92 -2.92 8.86 5.64
CA GLU A 92 -1.85 9.02 6.62
C GLU A 92 -2.39 9.30 8.01
N VAL A 93 -3.40 10.15 8.12
CA VAL A 93 -4.03 10.46 9.41
C VAL A 93 -4.61 9.20 10.04
N VAL A 94 -5.35 8.41 9.25
CA VAL A 94 -5.95 7.17 9.74
C VAL A 94 -4.86 6.18 10.17
N ALA A 95 -3.80 6.07 9.39
CA ALA A 95 -2.70 5.16 9.71
C ALA A 95 -2.02 5.56 11.03
N ARG A 96 -1.79 6.87 11.23
CA ARG A 96 -1.19 7.38 12.47
C ARG A 96 -2.10 7.13 13.66
N LEU A 97 -3.39 7.32 13.50
CA LEU A 97 -4.33 7.05 14.59
C LEU A 97 -4.33 5.58 14.99
N LYS A 98 -4.23 4.69 14.02
CA LYS A 98 -4.14 3.26 14.29
C LYS A 98 -2.86 2.93 15.04
N GLU A 99 -1.75 3.53 14.66
CA GLU A 99 -0.46 3.32 15.33
C GLU A 99 -0.52 3.79 16.77
N VAL A 100 -1.06 4.98 17.02
CA VAL A 100 -1.19 5.52 18.36
C VAL A 100 -2.08 4.63 19.22
N ARG A 101 -3.20 4.17 18.66
CA ARG A 101 -4.10 3.27 19.38
C ARG A 101 -3.39 1.97 19.77
N ASN A 102 -2.65 1.38 18.84
CA ASN A 102 -1.94 0.14 19.11
C ASN A 102 -0.88 0.34 20.21
N LEU A 103 -0.19 1.47 20.17
CA LEU A 103 0.81 1.79 21.16
C LEU A 103 0.20 1.94 22.56
N LEU A 104 -0.94 2.61 22.64
CA LEU A 104 -1.65 2.79 23.92
C LEU A 104 -2.14 1.45 24.48
N VAL A 105 -2.64 0.58 23.61
CA VAL A 105 -3.07 -0.77 24.03
C VAL A 105 -1.88 -1.56 24.55
N GLU A 106 -0.75 -1.48 23.87
CA GLU A 106 0.47 -2.16 24.27
C GLU A 106 0.97 -1.69 25.63
N ILE A 107 0.96 -0.37 25.85
CA ILE A 107 1.35 0.22 27.14
C ILE A 107 0.43 -0.28 28.24
N ARG A 108 -0.88 -0.27 27.99
CA ARG A 108 -1.87 -0.75 28.97
C ARG A 108 -1.60 -2.21 29.35
N ASP A 109 -1.38 -3.05 28.35
CA ASP A 109 -1.15 -4.49 28.57
C ASP A 109 0.13 -4.71 29.38
N ASN A 110 1.15 -3.90 29.14
CA ASN A 110 2.42 -4.03 29.85
C ASN A 110 2.35 -3.56 31.31
N LEU A 111 1.39 -2.71 31.64
CA LEU A 111 1.20 -2.24 33.00
C LEU A 111 0.50 -3.26 33.89
N GLU A 112 -0.16 -4.22 33.31
CA GLU A 112 -0.80 -5.30 34.06
C GLU A 112 0.13 -6.47 34.22
#